data_1e98b5fc8cb7ed89a54b560ab0369d29
#
_entry.id   1e98b5fc8cb7ed89a54b560ab0369d29
#
_cell.length_a   1.000
_cell.length_b   1.000
_cell.length_c   1.000
_cell.angle_alpha   90.00
_cell.angle_beta   90.00
_cell.angle_gamma   90.00
#
_symmetry.space_group_name_H-M   'P 1'
#
loop_
_entity.id
_entity.type
_entity.pdbx_description
1 polymer ?
#
loop_
_entity_poly.entity_id
_entity_poly.type
_entity_poly.pdbx_seq_one_letter_code
_entity_poly.pdbx_strand_id
1 'polypeptide(L)'
;MSTPDGTSIVAGTATRLAPALNASCQCIWLDREQLRRQLEQILGDGGQLLDSRPGLAAGSVVFVDPEDAEAMDRTAALIRRALTSPVYLRHVERHAPPIARSALAPSSGVLGLDFHLGGRQPQLIEINTNPGGLLVNLALARALTADCECMTEPLAGLASGSVALEDLPSRIATGFAAEWASVRGSAPLTSIAIVDDDPAGQYLYPEFQLYQRLLAQSGWAARIIDAGTLEYRDGALVADDQRIDLVYNRVTDFYFAEERHSALRHAYESGAAVITPHPAGHAHWADKRLLAWLHDATLLREAGLDDVEQAQLLAAIPHTEIVDRAAADELWRRRKDLFFKPVDGYGSKAAYRGDKLTRATFEHILAHRYVAQAIAPTSTRRVVAADGATDLRVDIRNYVSGDETLLRAARLYRGQTTNFRTPGGGFAPVLTLRK
;
A
#
# COMPACT_ATOMS: atom_id res chain seq x y z
N MET A 1 -46.51 -39.25 26.09
CA MET A 1 -45.57 -38.41 26.82
C MET A 1 -44.45 -38.07 25.86
N SER A 2 -44.54 -36.92 25.26
CA SER A 2 -43.63 -36.43 24.23
C SER A 2 -42.51 -35.65 24.89
N THR A 3 -41.25 -35.96 24.57
CA THR A 3 -40.07 -35.16 24.95
C THR A 3 -39.97 -33.94 24.04
N PRO A 4 -39.65 -32.76 24.56
CA PRO A 4 -39.52 -31.57 23.74
C PRO A 4 -38.14 -31.46 23.08
N ASP A 5 -38.19 -30.86 21.91
CA ASP A 5 -37.18 -30.53 20.94
C ASP A 5 -35.83 -30.00 21.48
N GLY A 6 -34.79 -30.51 20.85
CA GLY A 6 -33.45 -29.95 20.95
C GLY A 6 -33.37 -28.59 20.31
N THR A 7 -33.21 -27.58 21.14
CA THR A 7 -32.89 -26.21 20.71
C THR A 7 -31.51 -26.21 20.06
N SER A 8 -31.49 -26.08 18.75
CA SER A 8 -30.28 -25.80 17.97
C SER A 8 -29.69 -24.48 18.48
N ILE A 9 -28.53 -24.54 19.12
CA ILE A 9 -27.73 -23.37 19.47
C ILE A 9 -27.21 -22.82 18.15
N VAL A 10 -27.86 -21.77 17.64
CA VAL A 10 -27.33 -20.94 16.58
C VAL A 10 -26.03 -20.35 17.12
N ALA A 11 -24.90 -20.72 16.51
CA ALA A 11 -23.61 -20.17 16.83
C ALA A 11 -23.71 -18.63 16.78
N GLY A 12 -23.57 -17.98 17.94
CA GLY A 12 -23.64 -16.56 18.09
C GLY A 12 -22.55 -15.93 17.21
N THR A 13 -22.93 -15.02 16.32
CA THR A 13 -22.01 -14.12 15.63
C THR A 13 -21.24 -13.36 16.70
N ALA A 14 -19.94 -13.62 16.81
CA ALA A 14 -19.05 -12.86 17.70
C ALA A 14 -19.27 -11.37 17.40
N THR A 15 -19.63 -10.61 18.43
CA THR A 15 -19.90 -9.19 18.28
C THR A 15 -18.59 -8.50 17.88
N ARG A 16 -18.50 -7.95 16.68
CA ARG A 16 -17.35 -7.18 16.21
C ARG A 16 -17.16 -5.98 17.10
N LEU A 17 -16.02 -5.89 17.78
CA LEU A 17 -15.71 -4.84 18.76
C LEU A 17 -15.06 -3.61 18.12
N ALA A 18 -14.26 -3.79 17.08
CA ALA A 18 -13.54 -2.71 16.41
C ALA A 18 -14.47 -1.58 15.91
N PRO A 19 -15.64 -1.83 15.29
CA PRO A 19 -16.53 -0.74 14.88
C PRO A 19 -17.04 0.11 16.05
N ALA A 20 -17.36 -0.50 17.19
CA ALA A 20 -17.79 0.21 18.39
C ALA A 20 -16.65 1.07 18.95
N LEU A 21 -15.43 0.54 19.05
CA LEU A 21 -14.25 1.29 19.49
C LEU A 21 -13.91 2.42 18.51
N ASN A 22 -13.99 2.19 17.22
CA ASN A 22 -13.77 3.23 16.22
C ASN A 22 -14.80 4.36 16.30
N ALA A 23 -16.01 4.09 16.75
CA ALA A 23 -17.05 5.09 16.93
C ALA A 23 -16.95 5.87 18.26
N SER A 24 -16.37 5.29 19.32
CA SER A 24 -16.49 5.85 20.68
C SER A 24 -15.16 6.02 21.43
N CYS A 25 -14.16 5.14 21.22
CA CYS A 25 -12.93 5.17 22.01
C CYS A 25 -12.05 6.39 21.66
N GLN A 26 -11.71 7.20 22.68
CA GLN A 26 -10.80 8.34 22.57
C GLN A 26 -9.64 8.25 23.58
N CYS A 27 -9.50 7.12 24.30
CA CYS A 27 -8.50 6.95 25.36
C CYS A 27 -7.11 6.53 24.85
N ILE A 28 -6.95 6.31 23.53
CA ILE A 28 -5.66 6.11 22.89
C ILE A 28 -5.45 7.24 21.89
N TRP A 29 -4.34 7.90 21.99
CA TRP A 29 -3.97 8.99 21.09
C TRP A 29 -2.49 8.98 20.76
N LEU A 30 -2.14 9.78 19.76
CA LEU A 30 -0.76 10.02 19.36
C LEU A 30 -0.15 11.08 20.28
N ASP A 31 0.86 10.71 21.07
CA ASP A 31 1.69 11.65 21.79
C ASP A 31 2.60 12.40 20.80
N ARG A 32 2.18 13.62 20.43
CA ARG A 32 2.91 14.45 19.47
C ARG A 32 4.28 14.88 19.98
N GLU A 33 4.45 15.05 21.29
CA GLU A 33 5.73 15.42 21.87
C GLU A 33 6.70 14.24 21.88
N GLN A 34 6.21 13.03 22.17
CA GLN A 34 7.00 11.81 22.05
C GLN A 34 7.38 11.56 20.58
N LEU A 35 6.45 11.71 19.64
CA LEU A 35 6.73 11.59 18.22
C LEU A 35 7.79 12.60 17.75
N ARG A 36 7.66 13.87 18.20
CA ARG A 36 8.65 14.91 17.89
C ARG A 36 10.04 14.53 18.39
N ARG A 37 10.17 14.11 19.63
CA ARG A 37 11.46 13.65 20.22
C ARG A 37 12.05 12.48 19.44
N GLN A 38 11.23 11.49 19.06
CA GLN A 38 11.70 10.35 18.25
C GLN A 38 12.20 10.80 16.88
N LEU A 39 11.46 11.67 16.20
CA LEU A 39 11.87 12.20 14.89
C LEU A 39 13.11 13.08 15.00
N GLU A 40 13.24 13.90 16.04
CA GLU A 40 14.45 14.69 16.31
C GLU A 40 15.67 13.81 16.52
N GLN A 41 15.56 12.72 17.27
CA GLN A 41 16.65 11.76 17.47
C GLN A 41 17.06 11.09 16.14
N ILE A 42 16.10 10.82 15.25
CA ILE A 42 16.37 10.15 13.97
C ILE A 42 16.85 11.15 12.92
N LEU A 43 16.25 12.32 12.78
CA LEU A 43 16.42 13.24 11.66
C LEU A 43 17.20 14.51 12.01
N GLY A 44 17.31 14.85 13.31
CA GLY A 44 17.96 16.08 13.77
C GLY A 44 17.03 17.33 13.79
N ASP A 45 15.91 17.32 13.06
CA ASP A 45 14.97 18.46 12.96
C ASP A 45 13.48 18.03 12.97
N GLY A 46 13.16 16.95 13.68
CA GLY A 46 11.84 16.32 13.70
C GLY A 46 10.65 17.25 14.00
N GLY A 47 10.91 18.39 14.67
CA GLY A 47 9.87 19.39 14.92
C GLY A 47 9.37 20.07 13.65
N GLN A 48 10.26 20.51 12.78
CA GLN A 48 9.91 21.19 11.52
C GLN A 48 9.12 20.28 10.59
N LEU A 49 9.39 18.98 10.63
CA LEU A 49 8.72 17.99 9.84
C LEU A 49 7.21 17.93 10.10
N LEU A 50 6.82 17.79 11.37
CA LEU A 50 5.41 17.72 11.76
C LEU A 50 4.69 19.05 11.50
N ASP A 51 5.36 20.16 11.75
CA ASP A 51 4.80 21.49 11.57
C ASP A 51 4.60 21.84 10.10
N SER A 52 5.52 21.39 9.22
CA SER A 52 5.40 21.60 7.77
C SER A 52 4.39 20.67 7.09
N ARG A 53 3.96 19.60 7.75
CA ARG A 53 3.04 18.57 7.23
C ARG A 53 1.94 18.22 8.24
N PRO A 54 1.10 19.18 8.66
CA PRO A 54 0.11 18.99 9.74
C PRO A 54 -0.91 17.87 9.44
N GLY A 55 -1.15 17.56 8.16
CA GLY A 55 -2.01 16.46 7.73
C GLY A 55 -1.31 15.11 7.58
N LEU A 56 -0.03 14.98 7.95
CA LEU A 56 0.71 13.73 7.81
C LEU A 56 0.22 12.67 8.79
N ALA A 57 -0.07 13.06 10.03
CA ALA A 57 -0.45 12.18 11.12
C ALA A 57 -1.84 12.56 11.68
N ALA A 58 -2.75 11.61 11.70
CA ALA A 58 -3.97 11.70 12.49
C ALA A 58 -3.64 11.58 13.98
N GLY A 59 -4.36 12.32 14.81
CA GLY A 59 -4.17 12.26 16.26
C GLY A 59 -4.80 11.04 16.94
N SER A 60 -5.18 10.02 16.17
CA SER A 60 -6.00 8.90 16.63
C SER A 60 -5.48 7.58 16.06
N VAL A 61 -5.93 6.48 16.65
CA VAL A 61 -5.66 5.09 16.25
C VAL A 61 -6.90 4.47 15.61
N VAL A 62 -6.73 3.49 14.74
CA VAL A 62 -7.82 2.70 14.16
C VAL A 62 -7.79 1.28 14.73
N PHE A 63 -8.94 0.80 15.20
CA PHE A 63 -9.09 -0.58 15.69
C PHE A 63 -9.53 -1.50 14.56
N VAL A 64 -8.97 -2.72 14.54
CA VAL A 64 -9.30 -3.78 13.61
C VAL A 64 -9.55 -5.08 14.39
N ASP A 65 -10.63 -5.78 14.07
CA ASP A 65 -10.91 -7.08 14.66
C ASP A 65 -9.90 -8.13 14.17
N PRO A 66 -9.52 -9.11 15.00
CA PRO A 66 -8.52 -10.13 14.62
C PRO A 66 -8.95 -10.94 13.39
N GLU A 67 -10.22 -11.22 13.23
CA GLU A 67 -10.77 -11.94 12.08
C GLU A 67 -10.56 -11.14 10.76
N ASP A 68 -10.73 -9.82 10.80
CA ASP A 68 -10.47 -8.95 9.65
C ASP A 68 -8.97 -8.88 9.33
N ALA A 69 -8.11 -8.81 10.35
CA ALA A 69 -6.66 -8.86 10.16
C ALA A 69 -6.21 -10.18 9.52
N GLU A 70 -6.69 -11.32 10.03
CA GLU A 70 -6.43 -12.64 9.46
C GLU A 70 -6.98 -12.78 8.03
N ALA A 71 -8.16 -12.21 7.74
CA ALA A 71 -8.73 -12.21 6.39
C ALA A 71 -7.88 -11.41 5.39
N MET A 72 -7.35 -10.26 5.81
CA MET A 72 -6.42 -9.47 4.99
C MET A 72 -5.12 -10.24 4.71
N ASP A 73 -4.56 -10.93 5.71
CA ASP A 73 -3.35 -11.74 5.54
C ASP A 73 -3.58 -12.94 4.61
N ARG A 74 -4.71 -13.66 4.77
CA ARG A 74 -5.10 -14.73 3.85
C ARG A 74 -5.26 -14.23 2.42
N THR A 75 -5.88 -13.07 2.24
CA THR A 75 -6.04 -12.45 0.91
C THR A 75 -4.68 -12.15 0.29
N ALA A 76 -3.74 -11.57 1.06
CA ALA A 76 -2.38 -11.31 0.59
C ALA A 76 -1.66 -12.59 0.16
N ALA A 77 -1.75 -13.66 0.95
CA ALA A 77 -1.14 -14.96 0.64
C ALA A 77 -1.73 -15.59 -0.64
N LEU A 78 -3.06 -15.59 -0.80
CA LEU A 78 -3.72 -16.11 -2.00
C LEU A 78 -3.35 -15.33 -3.25
N ILE A 79 -3.31 -14.00 -3.17
CA ILE A 79 -2.86 -13.13 -4.27
C ILE A 79 -1.43 -13.47 -4.64
N ARG A 80 -0.52 -13.51 -3.68
CA ARG A 80 0.88 -13.84 -3.93
C ARG A 80 1.01 -15.19 -4.63
N ARG A 81 0.32 -16.22 -4.13
CA ARG A 81 0.34 -17.56 -4.74
C ARG A 81 -0.18 -17.54 -6.18
N ALA A 82 -1.28 -16.84 -6.46
CA ALA A 82 -1.81 -16.69 -7.81
C ALA A 82 -0.80 -15.97 -8.71
N LEU A 83 -0.29 -14.82 -8.27
CA LEU A 83 0.54 -13.93 -9.07
C LEU A 83 1.95 -14.47 -9.33
N THR A 84 2.51 -15.30 -8.44
CA THR A 84 3.81 -15.94 -8.65
C THR A 84 3.74 -17.22 -9.48
N SER A 85 2.54 -17.65 -9.89
CA SER A 85 2.36 -18.82 -10.71
C SER A 85 2.90 -18.63 -12.14
N PRO A 86 3.45 -19.68 -12.78
CA PRO A 86 3.95 -19.56 -14.15
C PRO A 86 2.89 -19.14 -15.18
N VAL A 87 1.64 -19.52 -14.97
CA VAL A 87 0.55 -19.15 -15.89
C VAL A 87 0.26 -17.66 -15.82
N TYR A 88 0.25 -17.08 -14.60
CA TYR A 88 0.03 -15.66 -14.42
C TYR A 88 1.21 -14.83 -14.94
N LEU A 89 2.44 -15.26 -14.71
CA LEU A 89 3.63 -14.60 -15.25
C LEU A 89 3.55 -14.48 -16.79
N ARG A 90 3.21 -15.58 -17.47
CA ARG A 90 2.99 -15.55 -18.94
C ARG A 90 1.82 -14.65 -19.35
N HIS A 91 0.78 -14.57 -18.51
CA HIS A 91 -0.37 -13.69 -18.78
C HIS A 91 0.04 -12.21 -18.70
N VAL A 92 0.78 -11.81 -17.67
CA VAL A 92 1.31 -10.45 -17.51
C VAL A 92 2.25 -10.09 -18.66
N GLU A 93 3.20 -10.97 -19.01
CA GLU A 93 4.18 -10.74 -20.08
C GLU A 93 3.50 -10.38 -21.41
N ARG A 94 2.40 -11.05 -21.76
CA ARG A 94 1.64 -10.76 -22.99
C ARG A 94 0.99 -9.37 -23.00
N HIS A 95 0.68 -8.82 -21.81
CA HIS A 95 -0.06 -7.56 -21.68
C HIS A 95 0.79 -6.38 -21.20
N ALA A 96 2.00 -6.67 -20.70
CA ALA A 96 2.92 -5.66 -20.19
C ALA A 96 3.54 -4.83 -21.32
N PRO A 97 3.87 -3.56 -21.07
CA PRO A 97 4.65 -2.76 -22.03
C PRO A 97 6.04 -3.37 -22.25
N PRO A 98 6.70 -3.08 -23.41
CA PRO A 98 7.99 -3.70 -23.76
C PRO A 98 9.04 -3.65 -22.66
N ILE A 99 9.22 -2.51 -22.02
CA ILE A 99 10.19 -2.33 -20.92
C ILE A 99 9.93 -3.25 -19.71
N ALA A 100 8.69 -3.66 -19.50
CA ALA A 100 8.30 -4.52 -18.38
C ALA A 100 8.33 -6.02 -18.71
N ARG A 101 8.72 -6.40 -19.93
CA ARG A 101 8.89 -7.80 -20.37
C ARG A 101 10.29 -8.34 -20.07
N SER A 102 10.99 -7.73 -19.14
CA SER A 102 12.34 -8.17 -18.74
C SER A 102 12.31 -9.54 -18.07
N ALA A 103 13.37 -10.35 -18.33
CA ALA A 103 13.58 -11.64 -17.68
C ALA A 103 13.99 -11.53 -16.18
N LEU A 104 14.08 -10.33 -15.64
CA LEU A 104 14.32 -10.15 -14.20
C LEU A 104 13.15 -10.71 -13.42
N ALA A 105 13.44 -11.49 -12.39
CA ALA A 105 12.42 -11.96 -11.46
C ALA A 105 11.60 -10.77 -10.94
N PRO A 106 10.26 -10.89 -10.91
CA PRO A 106 9.44 -9.79 -10.43
C PRO A 106 9.75 -9.53 -8.96
N SER A 107 10.58 -8.51 -8.72
CA SER A 107 10.83 -7.98 -7.39
C SER A 107 9.56 -7.32 -6.89
N SER A 108 9.20 -7.60 -5.68
CA SER A 108 8.05 -6.94 -5.04
C SER A 108 8.47 -5.86 -4.06
N GLY A 109 9.71 -5.93 -3.54
CA GLY A 109 10.11 -5.08 -2.43
C GLY A 109 9.09 -5.16 -1.29
N VAL A 110 8.60 -3.99 -0.86
CA VAL A 110 7.43 -3.89 0.02
C VAL A 110 6.20 -3.53 -0.82
N LEU A 111 5.17 -4.35 -0.77
CA LEU A 111 3.87 -4.08 -1.38
C LEU A 111 2.94 -3.38 -0.38
N GLY A 112 2.12 -2.45 -0.87
CA GLY A 112 1.01 -1.89 -0.12
C GLY A 112 -0.31 -2.44 -0.65
N LEU A 113 -1.01 -3.23 0.16
CA LEU A 113 -2.33 -3.74 -0.15
C LEU A 113 -3.37 -2.89 0.58
N ASP A 114 -4.21 -2.18 -0.17
CA ASP A 114 -5.19 -1.25 0.38
C ASP A 114 -6.57 -1.91 0.49
N PHE A 115 -7.14 -1.90 1.71
CA PHE A 115 -8.40 -2.54 2.04
C PHE A 115 -9.45 -1.55 2.55
N HIS A 116 -10.72 -1.79 2.20
CA HIS A 116 -11.90 -1.21 2.84
C HIS A 116 -12.58 -2.24 3.74
N LEU A 117 -12.96 -1.82 4.95
CA LEU A 117 -13.55 -2.68 5.99
C LEU A 117 -15.01 -2.33 6.33
N GLY A 118 -15.73 -1.61 5.47
CA GLY A 118 -17.14 -1.24 5.71
C GLY A 118 -18.16 -2.32 5.32
N GLY A 119 -17.71 -3.43 4.74
CA GLY A 119 -18.53 -4.57 4.33
C GLY A 119 -18.58 -5.70 5.37
N ARG A 120 -19.03 -6.88 4.94
CA ARG A 120 -19.03 -8.10 5.76
C ARG A 120 -17.62 -8.62 6.05
N GLN A 121 -16.70 -8.36 5.15
CA GLN A 121 -15.29 -8.73 5.23
C GLN A 121 -14.42 -7.66 4.57
N PRO A 122 -13.11 -7.62 4.86
CA PRO A 122 -12.18 -6.73 4.18
C PRO A 122 -12.20 -6.93 2.66
N GLN A 123 -12.20 -5.84 1.91
CA GLN A 123 -12.14 -5.86 0.47
C GLN A 123 -10.91 -5.12 -0.04
N LEU A 124 -10.05 -5.82 -0.79
CA LEU A 124 -8.86 -5.28 -1.42
C LEU A 124 -9.24 -4.39 -2.61
N ILE A 125 -8.86 -3.14 -2.55
CA ILE A 125 -9.20 -2.16 -3.59
C ILE A 125 -8.04 -1.79 -4.51
N GLU A 126 -6.79 -1.98 -4.07
CA GLU A 126 -5.59 -1.63 -4.82
C GLU A 126 -4.34 -2.32 -4.26
N ILE A 127 -3.37 -2.58 -5.14
CA ILE A 127 -2.01 -2.99 -4.77
C ILE A 127 -1.02 -1.95 -5.30
N ASN A 128 -0.05 -1.58 -4.47
CA ASN A 128 0.99 -0.60 -4.79
C ASN A 128 2.37 -1.21 -4.60
N THR A 129 3.29 -0.99 -5.55
CA THR A 129 4.67 -1.48 -5.48
C THR A 129 5.64 -0.52 -4.77
N ASN A 130 5.27 0.75 -4.62
CA ASN A 130 6.05 1.74 -3.87
C ASN A 130 5.19 2.45 -2.81
N PRO A 131 4.60 1.69 -1.86
CA PRO A 131 3.71 2.28 -0.86
C PRO A 131 4.46 3.26 0.02
N GLY A 132 3.96 4.50 0.11
CA GLY A 132 4.49 5.48 1.05
C GLY A 132 3.88 5.32 2.44
N GLY A 133 4.62 5.77 3.45
CA GLY A 133 4.14 5.86 4.83
C GLY A 133 4.60 4.75 5.76
N LEU A 134 5.39 3.75 5.33
CA LEU A 134 5.80 2.63 6.19
C LEU A 134 6.61 3.09 7.40
N LEU A 135 7.69 3.84 7.20
CA LEU A 135 8.53 4.33 8.30
C LEU A 135 7.86 5.45 9.09
N VAL A 136 7.04 6.27 8.46
CA VAL A 136 6.21 7.26 9.16
C VAL A 136 5.24 6.53 10.11
N ASN A 137 4.52 5.52 9.64
CA ASN A 137 3.58 4.78 10.48
C ASN A 137 4.27 3.97 11.58
N LEU A 138 5.50 3.48 11.36
CA LEU A 138 6.30 2.90 12.42
C LEU A 138 6.57 3.92 13.54
N ALA A 139 6.97 5.15 13.19
CA ALA A 139 7.19 6.21 14.18
C ALA A 139 5.89 6.58 14.92
N LEU A 140 4.77 6.66 14.19
CA LEU A 140 3.45 6.90 14.78
C LEU A 140 3.04 5.78 15.75
N ALA A 141 3.23 4.52 15.38
CA ALA A 141 2.89 3.36 16.22
C ALA A 141 3.69 3.35 17.54
N ARG A 142 4.98 3.75 17.48
CA ARG A 142 5.84 3.86 18.65
C ARG A 142 5.53 5.04 19.57
N ALA A 143 4.78 6.04 19.07
CA ALA A 143 4.40 7.24 19.82
C ALA A 143 2.96 7.18 20.35
N LEU A 144 2.33 6.01 20.34
CA LEU A 144 1.00 5.83 20.93
C LEU A 144 1.08 5.80 22.46
N THR A 145 0.08 6.40 23.09
CA THR A 145 -0.12 6.36 24.52
C THR A 145 -1.60 6.13 24.87
N ALA A 146 -1.88 5.66 26.08
CA ALA A 146 -3.24 5.42 26.56
C ALA A 146 -3.44 5.96 27.97
N ASP A 147 -4.61 6.55 28.23
CA ASP A 147 -5.01 7.05 29.55
C ASP A 147 -5.69 5.99 30.43
N CYS A 148 -6.09 4.85 29.86
CA CYS A 148 -6.80 3.84 30.64
C CYS A 148 -5.99 2.54 30.74
N GLU A 149 -5.98 1.96 31.94
CA GLU A 149 -5.30 0.68 32.20
C GLU A 149 -5.82 -0.46 31.32
N CYS A 150 -7.12 -0.42 30.96
CA CYS A 150 -7.75 -1.41 30.08
C CYS A 150 -7.15 -1.47 28.67
N MET A 151 -6.43 -0.43 28.24
CA MET A 151 -5.79 -0.34 26.94
C MET A 151 -4.26 -0.44 27.01
N THR A 152 -3.69 -0.47 28.21
CA THR A 152 -2.22 -0.56 28.41
C THR A 152 -1.71 -1.93 27.90
N GLU A 153 -2.40 -3.02 28.22
CA GLU A 153 -2.04 -4.37 27.76
C GLU A 153 -2.24 -4.55 26.24
N PRO A 154 -3.36 -4.12 25.63
CA PRO A 154 -3.48 -4.05 24.18
C PRO A 154 -2.37 -3.22 23.50
N LEU A 155 -1.96 -2.09 24.08
CA LEU A 155 -0.85 -1.29 23.56
C LEU A 155 0.50 -2.00 23.67
N ALA A 156 0.78 -2.65 24.79
CA ALA A 156 2.01 -3.43 24.98
C ALA A 156 2.10 -4.64 24.02
N GLY A 157 0.95 -5.12 23.54
CA GLY A 157 0.85 -6.20 22.56
C GLY A 157 0.59 -5.73 21.13
N LEU A 158 0.93 -4.48 20.81
CA LEU A 158 0.77 -3.90 19.47
C LEU A 158 1.55 -4.69 18.42
N ALA A 159 0.91 -5.75 17.95
CA ALA A 159 1.26 -6.36 16.68
C ALA A 159 0.31 -5.77 15.63
N SER A 160 0.67 -4.63 15.06
CA SER A 160 -0.03 -4.11 13.88
C SER A 160 0.39 -4.87 12.60
N GLY A 161 1.15 -5.93 12.73
CA GLY A 161 1.63 -6.82 11.69
C GLY A 161 2.09 -8.16 12.30
N SER A 162 2.73 -9.03 11.52
CA SER A 162 3.37 -10.25 11.99
C SER A 162 4.79 -10.03 12.52
N VAL A 163 5.33 -8.82 12.37
CA VAL A 163 6.68 -8.41 12.76
C VAL A 163 6.59 -7.46 13.96
N ALA A 164 7.44 -7.65 14.95
CA ALA A 164 7.54 -6.72 16.08
C ALA A 164 8.05 -5.34 15.58
N LEU A 165 7.55 -4.26 16.18
CA LEU A 165 7.90 -2.90 15.73
C LEU A 165 9.40 -2.60 15.85
N GLU A 166 10.10 -3.26 16.79
CA GLU A 166 11.54 -3.15 17.00
C GLU A 166 12.33 -3.76 15.85
N ASP A 167 11.84 -4.86 15.27
CA ASP A 167 12.50 -5.61 14.20
C ASP A 167 12.24 -5.03 12.80
N LEU A 168 11.24 -4.19 12.66
CA LEU A 168 10.80 -3.66 11.37
C LEU A 168 11.93 -2.95 10.59
N PRO A 169 12.78 -2.10 11.20
CA PRO A 169 13.90 -1.48 10.49
C PRO A 169 14.88 -2.50 9.90
N SER A 170 15.23 -3.55 10.66
CA SER A 170 16.14 -4.59 10.18
C SER A 170 15.50 -5.43 9.07
N ARG A 171 14.21 -5.71 9.15
CA ARG A 171 13.45 -6.41 8.09
C ARG A 171 13.43 -5.62 6.78
N ILE A 172 13.22 -4.29 6.86
CA ILE A 172 13.26 -3.42 5.69
C ILE A 172 14.66 -3.45 5.05
N ALA A 173 15.71 -3.28 5.84
CA ALA A 173 17.10 -3.32 5.35
C ALA A 173 17.43 -4.68 4.71
N THR A 174 17.02 -5.79 5.34
CA THR A 174 17.16 -7.13 4.78
C THR A 174 16.44 -7.27 3.44
N GLY A 175 15.28 -6.64 3.27
CA GLY A 175 14.56 -6.60 2.01
C GLY A 175 15.40 -5.99 0.88
N PHE A 176 16.02 -4.83 1.09
CA PHE A 176 16.93 -4.22 0.11
C PHE A 176 18.16 -5.10 -0.20
N ALA A 177 18.76 -5.71 0.82
CA ALA A 177 19.84 -6.66 0.61
C ALA A 177 19.42 -7.88 -0.21
N ALA A 178 18.22 -8.41 0.02
CA ALA A 178 17.67 -9.53 -0.74
C ALA A 178 17.40 -9.17 -2.20
N GLU A 179 16.84 -7.97 -2.47
CA GLU A 179 16.66 -7.44 -3.83
C GLU A 179 18.00 -7.36 -4.57
N TRP A 180 19.03 -6.82 -3.90
CA TRP A 180 20.37 -6.79 -4.46
C TRP A 180 20.92 -8.19 -4.74
N ALA A 181 20.86 -9.07 -3.77
CA ALA A 181 21.39 -10.43 -3.88
C ALA A 181 20.69 -11.25 -4.96
N SER A 182 19.41 -11.04 -5.20
CA SER A 182 18.63 -11.72 -6.25
C SER A 182 19.17 -11.44 -7.67
N VAL A 183 19.82 -10.29 -7.88
CA VAL A 183 20.36 -9.85 -9.17
C VAL A 183 21.89 -9.97 -9.21
N ARG A 184 22.59 -9.70 -8.11
CA ARG A 184 24.04 -9.56 -8.03
C ARG A 184 24.72 -10.69 -7.25
N GLY A 185 23.95 -11.64 -6.69
CA GLY A 185 24.49 -12.73 -5.88
C GLY A 185 25.22 -12.21 -4.64
N SER A 186 26.45 -12.63 -4.45
CA SER A 186 27.29 -12.26 -3.29
C SER A 186 28.08 -10.96 -3.48
N ALA A 187 27.88 -10.22 -4.57
CA ALA A 187 28.56 -8.94 -4.76
C ALA A 187 28.16 -7.95 -3.64
N PRO A 188 29.11 -7.15 -3.10
CA PRO A 188 28.77 -6.20 -2.06
C PRO A 188 27.87 -5.08 -2.58
N LEU A 189 26.83 -4.74 -1.81
CA LEU A 189 26.03 -3.53 -2.00
C LEU A 189 26.73 -2.40 -1.24
N THR A 190 27.06 -1.31 -1.92
CA THR A 190 27.81 -0.19 -1.32
C THR A 190 27.02 1.10 -1.31
N SER A 191 26.19 1.35 -2.32
CA SER A 191 25.45 2.60 -2.47
C SER A 191 23.98 2.39 -2.84
N ILE A 192 23.09 3.19 -2.20
CA ILE A 192 21.65 3.20 -2.48
C ILE A 192 21.20 4.64 -2.73
N ALA A 193 20.53 4.87 -3.84
CA ALA A 193 19.85 6.12 -4.12
C ALA A 193 18.34 5.99 -3.89
N ILE A 194 17.76 6.88 -3.10
CA ILE A 194 16.31 7.09 -3.00
C ILE A 194 15.95 8.14 -4.05
N VAL A 195 15.23 7.74 -5.10
CA VAL A 195 15.04 8.55 -6.30
C VAL A 195 13.56 8.91 -6.49
N ASP A 196 13.29 10.20 -6.62
CA ASP A 196 11.96 10.73 -7.00
C ASP A 196 12.14 12.01 -7.84
N ASP A 197 11.05 12.51 -8.40
CA ASP A 197 11.01 13.82 -9.03
C ASP A 197 10.89 14.92 -7.98
N ASP A 198 11.79 15.90 -8.00
CA ASP A 198 11.83 16.96 -6.98
C ASP A 198 11.58 16.40 -5.56
N PRO A 199 12.49 15.53 -5.05
CA PRO A 199 12.23 14.80 -3.80
C PRO A 199 11.92 15.73 -2.62
N ALA A 200 12.56 16.88 -2.52
CA ALA A 200 12.33 17.84 -1.43
C ALA A 200 10.92 18.46 -1.47
N GLY A 201 10.34 18.61 -2.67
CA GLY A 201 8.97 19.07 -2.88
C GLY A 201 7.91 18.01 -2.61
N GLN A 202 8.28 16.74 -2.51
CA GLN A 202 7.31 15.65 -2.26
C GLN A 202 6.69 15.75 -0.86
N TYR A 203 5.37 15.44 -0.78
CA TYR A 203 4.68 15.45 0.51
C TYR A 203 5.29 14.45 1.50
N LEU A 204 5.78 13.30 1.01
CA LEU A 204 6.43 12.25 1.81
C LEU A 204 7.95 12.37 1.85
N TYR A 205 8.54 13.53 1.54
CA TYR A 205 9.99 13.76 1.69
C TYR A 205 10.55 13.34 3.07
N PRO A 206 9.81 13.56 4.17
CA PRO A 206 10.21 13.06 5.48
C PRO A 206 10.47 11.56 5.53
N GLU A 207 9.68 10.78 4.83
CA GLU A 207 9.90 9.34 4.77
C GLU A 207 11.19 8.99 4.01
N PHE A 208 11.54 9.77 2.98
CA PHE A 208 12.82 9.57 2.28
C PHE A 208 14.00 9.80 3.21
N GLN A 209 13.94 10.79 4.08
CA GLN A 209 14.96 11.07 5.10
C GLN A 209 15.04 9.92 6.12
N LEU A 210 13.90 9.36 6.56
CA LEU A 210 13.87 8.17 7.43
C LEU A 210 14.53 6.96 6.75
N TYR A 211 14.22 6.70 5.48
CA TYR A 211 14.88 5.64 4.70
C TYR A 211 16.37 5.91 4.53
N GLN A 212 16.78 7.12 4.20
CA GLN A 212 18.18 7.49 4.06
C GLN A 212 18.96 7.15 5.34
N ARG A 213 18.40 7.51 6.51
CA ARG A 213 19.03 7.23 7.80
C ARG A 213 19.08 5.72 8.10
N LEU A 214 17.99 5.00 7.87
CA LEU A 214 17.91 3.56 8.04
C LEU A 214 18.97 2.83 7.20
N LEU A 215 19.06 3.18 5.91
CA LEU A 215 19.98 2.55 4.98
C LEU A 215 21.45 2.88 5.33
N ALA A 216 21.73 4.12 5.76
CA ALA A 216 23.04 4.51 6.25
C ALA A 216 23.46 3.75 7.52
N GLN A 217 22.54 3.56 8.46
CA GLN A 217 22.77 2.75 9.66
C GLN A 217 23.01 1.26 9.35
N SER A 218 22.53 0.80 8.20
CA SER A 218 22.77 -0.55 7.69
C SER A 218 24.11 -0.70 6.96
N GLY A 219 24.92 0.37 6.88
CA GLY A 219 26.28 0.37 6.34
C GLY A 219 26.38 0.77 4.86
N TRP A 220 25.30 1.26 4.23
CA TRP A 220 25.32 1.68 2.83
C TRP A 220 25.42 3.20 2.69
N ALA A 221 26.11 3.69 1.65
CA ALA A 221 26.06 5.09 1.27
C ALA A 221 24.66 5.43 0.71
N ALA A 222 23.81 6.06 1.52
CA ALA A 222 22.42 6.36 1.15
C ALA A 222 22.23 7.84 0.80
N ARG A 223 21.65 8.14 -0.38
CA ARG A 223 21.41 9.49 -0.86
C ARG A 223 19.99 9.66 -1.39
N ILE A 224 19.40 10.85 -1.21
CA ILE A 224 18.16 11.25 -1.85
C ILE A 224 18.51 12.05 -3.09
N ILE A 225 18.00 11.65 -4.25
CA ILE A 225 18.44 12.19 -5.56
C ILE A 225 17.22 12.49 -6.42
N ASP A 226 17.24 13.66 -7.09
CA ASP A 226 16.25 13.99 -8.14
C ASP A 226 16.52 13.13 -9.38
N ALA A 227 15.48 12.46 -9.88
CA ALA A 227 15.59 11.60 -11.06
C ALA A 227 16.17 12.31 -12.28
N GLY A 228 15.87 13.61 -12.46
CA GLY A 228 16.35 14.42 -13.55
C GLY A 228 17.84 14.79 -13.46
N THR A 229 18.52 14.50 -12.33
CA THR A 229 19.97 14.73 -12.17
C THR A 229 20.81 13.49 -12.34
N LEU A 230 20.17 12.34 -12.57
CA LEU A 230 20.86 11.08 -12.82
C LEU A 230 21.46 11.05 -14.23
N GLU A 231 22.64 10.47 -14.33
CA GLU A 231 23.31 10.22 -15.61
C GLU A 231 23.56 8.72 -15.81
N TYR A 232 23.38 8.28 -17.05
CA TYR A 232 23.85 6.97 -17.48
C TYR A 232 25.14 7.17 -18.30
N ARG A 233 26.28 6.81 -17.72
CA ARG A 233 27.61 7.07 -18.29
C ARG A 233 28.50 5.84 -18.12
N ASP A 234 29.21 5.46 -19.17
CA ASP A 234 30.19 4.34 -19.15
C ASP A 234 29.61 3.02 -18.61
N GLY A 235 28.34 2.73 -18.90
CA GLY A 235 27.68 1.52 -18.44
C GLY A 235 27.31 1.52 -16.95
N ALA A 236 27.29 2.68 -16.30
CA ALA A 236 26.91 2.85 -14.91
C ALA A 236 25.85 3.95 -14.74
N LEU A 237 25.02 3.82 -13.73
CA LEU A 237 24.16 4.90 -13.23
C LEU A 237 24.97 5.73 -12.23
N VAL A 238 25.04 7.04 -12.43
CA VAL A 238 25.83 7.92 -11.60
C VAL A 238 25.06 9.18 -11.19
N ALA A 239 25.43 9.74 -10.05
CA ALA A 239 25.03 11.07 -9.60
C ALA A 239 26.23 11.70 -8.88
N ASP A 240 26.54 12.99 -9.17
CA ASP A 240 27.69 13.71 -8.62
C ASP A 240 28.99 12.89 -8.74
N ASP A 241 29.24 12.31 -9.92
CA ASP A 241 30.37 11.43 -10.25
C ASP A 241 30.50 10.14 -9.38
N GLN A 242 29.48 9.81 -8.62
CA GLN A 242 29.46 8.60 -7.81
C GLN A 242 28.49 7.56 -8.41
N ARG A 243 29.00 6.34 -8.53
CA ARG A 243 28.20 5.21 -8.99
C ARG A 243 27.08 4.86 -7.99
N ILE A 244 25.92 4.48 -8.53
CA ILE A 244 24.78 3.98 -7.79
C ILE A 244 24.62 2.49 -8.07
N ASP A 245 24.63 1.68 -7.02
CA ASP A 245 24.45 0.22 -7.11
C ASP A 245 22.96 -0.13 -7.13
N LEU A 246 22.19 0.43 -6.19
CA LEU A 246 20.76 0.16 -6.05
C LEU A 246 19.97 1.46 -5.99
N VAL A 247 18.83 1.49 -6.71
CA VAL A 247 17.85 2.57 -6.66
C VAL A 247 16.62 2.10 -5.90
N TYR A 248 16.28 2.79 -4.80
CA TYR A 248 14.95 2.76 -4.23
C TYR A 248 14.08 3.75 -5.00
N ASN A 249 13.31 3.21 -5.94
CA ASN A 249 12.52 4.00 -6.89
C ASN A 249 11.22 4.50 -6.27
N ARG A 250 11.07 5.82 -6.21
CA ARG A 250 9.86 6.50 -5.75
C ARG A 250 9.12 7.21 -6.88
N VAL A 251 9.71 7.25 -8.08
CA VAL A 251 9.13 7.88 -9.26
C VAL A 251 7.78 7.25 -9.61
N THR A 252 6.83 8.07 -10.01
CA THR A 252 5.48 7.65 -10.39
C THR A 252 5.28 7.42 -11.88
N ASP A 253 6.29 7.70 -12.71
CA ASP A 253 6.42 7.17 -14.06
C ASP A 253 6.96 5.75 -14.00
N PHE A 254 6.07 4.79 -13.76
CA PHE A 254 6.41 3.38 -13.46
C PHE A 254 7.15 2.67 -14.60
N TYR A 255 7.10 3.21 -15.82
CA TYR A 255 7.71 2.61 -17.00
C TYR A 255 8.84 3.48 -17.59
N PHE A 256 9.27 4.51 -16.88
CA PHE A 256 10.34 5.43 -17.29
C PHE A 256 10.12 5.97 -18.71
N ALA A 257 8.87 6.36 -19.03
CA ALA A 257 8.48 6.86 -20.34
C ALA A 257 8.90 8.31 -20.58
N GLU A 258 9.01 9.10 -19.51
CA GLU A 258 9.42 10.50 -19.57
C GLU A 258 10.93 10.63 -19.85
N GLU A 259 11.31 11.63 -20.64
CA GLU A 259 12.71 11.86 -21.03
C GLU A 259 13.64 12.10 -19.82
N ARG A 260 13.14 12.78 -18.79
CA ARG A 260 13.89 13.02 -17.55
C ARG A 260 14.25 11.73 -16.79
N HIS A 261 13.60 10.62 -17.10
CA HIS A 261 13.88 9.30 -16.53
C HIS A 261 14.73 8.43 -17.46
N SER A 262 15.29 8.97 -18.54
CA SER A 262 16.08 8.22 -19.52
C SER A 262 17.29 7.51 -18.90
N ALA A 263 17.96 8.13 -17.93
CA ALA A 263 19.07 7.49 -17.21
C ALA A 263 18.63 6.26 -16.40
N LEU A 264 17.47 6.34 -15.72
CA LEU A 264 16.86 5.18 -15.04
C LEU A 264 16.48 4.08 -16.01
N ARG A 265 15.87 4.45 -17.15
CA ARG A 265 15.49 3.52 -18.21
C ARG A 265 16.71 2.77 -18.75
N HIS A 266 17.77 3.47 -19.13
CA HIS A 266 18.99 2.85 -19.64
C HIS A 266 19.68 1.97 -18.59
N ALA A 267 19.71 2.42 -17.31
CA ALA A 267 20.29 1.63 -16.22
C ALA A 267 19.50 0.35 -15.94
N TYR A 268 18.16 0.41 -16.05
CA TYR A 268 17.30 -0.75 -15.93
C TYR A 268 17.48 -1.74 -17.08
N GLU A 269 17.41 -1.27 -18.33
CA GLU A 269 17.51 -2.09 -19.54
C GLU A 269 18.88 -2.75 -19.69
N SER A 270 19.96 -2.05 -19.32
CA SER A 270 21.33 -2.59 -19.35
C SER A 270 21.70 -3.40 -18.10
N GLY A 271 20.87 -3.35 -17.06
CA GLY A 271 21.19 -3.93 -15.76
C GLY A 271 22.36 -3.23 -15.04
N ALA A 272 22.63 -1.96 -15.32
CA ALA A 272 23.73 -1.21 -14.71
C ALA A 272 23.51 -0.94 -13.20
N ALA A 273 22.27 -0.78 -12.78
CA ALA A 273 21.88 -0.68 -11.38
C ALA A 273 20.72 -1.64 -11.07
N VAL A 274 20.60 -2.05 -9.82
CA VAL A 274 19.38 -2.74 -9.34
C VAL A 274 18.35 -1.67 -9.01
N ILE A 275 17.16 -1.77 -9.59
CA ILE A 275 16.07 -0.80 -9.35
C ILE A 275 14.92 -1.53 -8.66
N THR A 276 14.46 -1.01 -7.52
CA THR A 276 13.33 -1.57 -6.78
C THR A 276 12.40 -0.47 -6.25
N PRO A 277 11.08 -0.52 -6.54
CA PRO A 277 10.43 -1.36 -7.55
C PRO A 277 10.85 -0.95 -8.98
N HIS A 278 10.80 -1.90 -9.89
CA HIS A 278 11.15 -1.70 -11.30
C HIS A 278 9.93 -1.90 -12.23
N PRO A 279 9.99 -1.51 -13.52
CA PRO A 279 8.88 -1.60 -14.47
C PRO A 279 8.19 -2.98 -14.53
N ALA A 280 8.96 -4.08 -14.58
CA ALA A 280 8.38 -5.42 -14.58
C ALA A 280 7.69 -5.75 -13.26
N GLY A 281 8.24 -5.32 -12.12
CA GLY A 281 7.60 -5.46 -10.80
C GLY A 281 6.27 -4.70 -10.74
N HIS A 282 6.22 -3.47 -11.27
CA HIS A 282 4.97 -2.71 -11.34
C HIS A 282 3.91 -3.40 -12.20
N ALA A 283 4.27 -3.84 -13.42
CA ALA A 283 3.36 -4.55 -14.32
C ALA A 283 2.84 -5.85 -13.70
N HIS A 284 3.66 -6.51 -12.90
CA HIS A 284 3.33 -7.78 -12.27
C HIS A 284 2.41 -7.63 -11.05
N TRP A 285 2.66 -6.62 -10.18
CA TRP A 285 2.00 -6.51 -8.88
C TRP A 285 0.95 -5.40 -8.81
N ALA A 286 1.09 -4.30 -9.57
CA ALA A 286 0.30 -3.10 -9.37
C ALA A 286 -0.50 -2.62 -10.60
N ASP A 287 -0.40 -3.30 -11.74
CA ASP A 287 -1.29 -3.04 -12.88
C ASP A 287 -2.74 -3.26 -12.44
N LYS A 288 -3.59 -2.25 -12.56
CA LYS A 288 -4.97 -2.34 -12.06
C LYS A 288 -5.83 -3.38 -12.77
N ARG A 289 -5.44 -3.84 -13.97
CA ARG A 289 -6.09 -4.97 -14.65
C ARG A 289 -5.92 -6.28 -13.90
N LEU A 290 -4.90 -6.38 -13.04
CA LEU A 290 -4.69 -7.49 -12.15
C LEU A 290 -5.95 -7.89 -11.39
N LEU A 291 -6.66 -6.89 -10.79
CA LEU A 291 -7.88 -7.17 -10.04
C LEU A 291 -9.02 -7.69 -10.92
N ALA A 292 -9.03 -7.36 -12.22
CA ALA A 292 -9.96 -7.95 -13.18
C ALA A 292 -9.54 -9.38 -13.55
N TRP A 293 -8.25 -9.64 -13.77
CA TRP A 293 -7.74 -10.97 -14.08
C TRP A 293 -7.90 -11.96 -12.94
N LEU A 294 -7.87 -11.51 -11.69
CA LEU A 294 -8.16 -12.33 -10.52
C LEU A 294 -9.64 -12.74 -10.40
N HIS A 295 -10.52 -12.32 -11.33
CA HIS A 295 -11.89 -12.82 -11.50
C HIS A 295 -11.99 -13.93 -12.55
N ASP A 296 -10.91 -14.25 -13.26
CA ASP A 296 -10.88 -15.36 -14.21
C ASP A 296 -10.65 -16.70 -13.49
N ALA A 297 -11.72 -17.47 -13.32
CA ALA A 297 -11.67 -18.77 -12.63
C ALA A 297 -10.74 -19.77 -13.34
N THR A 298 -10.56 -19.67 -14.66
CA THR A 298 -9.64 -20.53 -15.40
C THR A 298 -8.19 -20.19 -15.04
N LEU A 299 -7.86 -18.90 -15.04
CA LEU A 299 -6.53 -18.42 -14.67
C LEU A 299 -6.18 -18.80 -13.22
N LEU A 300 -7.14 -18.65 -12.28
CA LEU A 300 -6.94 -19.00 -10.87
C LEU A 300 -6.74 -20.51 -10.67
N ARG A 301 -7.51 -21.33 -11.38
CA ARG A 301 -7.35 -22.78 -11.33
C ARG A 301 -6.00 -23.24 -11.88
N GLU A 302 -5.59 -22.69 -13.02
CA GLU A 302 -4.28 -22.95 -13.61
C GLU A 302 -3.14 -22.44 -12.74
N ALA A 303 -3.37 -21.41 -11.95
CA ALA A 303 -2.45 -20.91 -10.93
C ALA A 303 -2.38 -21.80 -9.67
N GLY A 304 -3.20 -22.85 -9.61
CA GLY A 304 -3.21 -23.85 -8.54
C GLY A 304 -4.06 -23.49 -7.33
N LEU A 305 -5.03 -22.57 -7.46
CA LEU A 305 -6.02 -22.30 -6.41
C LEU A 305 -7.19 -23.28 -6.53
N ASP A 306 -7.56 -23.91 -5.42
CA ASP A 306 -8.77 -24.74 -5.34
C ASP A 306 -10.06 -23.88 -5.31
N ASP A 307 -11.23 -24.55 -5.39
CA ASP A 307 -12.52 -23.86 -5.46
C ASP A 307 -12.82 -23.02 -4.19
N VAL A 308 -12.33 -23.44 -3.02
CA VAL A 308 -12.52 -22.72 -1.75
C VAL A 308 -11.66 -21.46 -1.73
N GLU A 309 -10.40 -21.57 -2.13
CA GLU A 309 -9.45 -20.47 -2.22
C GLU A 309 -9.89 -19.43 -3.27
N GLN A 310 -10.39 -19.89 -4.43
CA GLN A 310 -10.97 -19.02 -5.44
C GLN A 310 -12.19 -18.25 -4.89
N ALA A 311 -13.10 -18.94 -4.21
CA ALA A 311 -14.27 -18.30 -3.59
C ALA A 311 -13.86 -17.26 -2.54
N GLN A 312 -12.85 -17.57 -1.71
CA GLN A 312 -12.32 -16.64 -0.71
C GLN A 312 -11.69 -15.40 -1.37
N LEU A 313 -10.89 -15.58 -2.41
CA LEU A 313 -10.25 -14.49 -3.13
C LEU A 313 -11.29 -13.59 -3.82
N LEU A 314 -12.26 -14.18 -4.52
CA LEU A 314 -13.34 -13.45 -5.19
C LEU A 314 -14.21 -12.65 -4.21
N ALA A 315 -14.44 -13.19 -3.01
CA ALA A 315 -15.17 -12.47 -1.97
C ALA A 315 -14.37 -11.31 -1.37
N ALA A 316 -13.03 -11.40 -1.40
CA ALA A 316 -12.13 -10.36 -0.88
C ALA A 316 -11.79 -9.25 -1.90
N ILE A 317 -12.11 -9.43 -3.19
CA ILE A 317 -11.83 -8.44 -4.24
C ILE A 317 -13.17 -7.91 -4.77
N PRO A 318 -13.45 -6.60 -4.73
CA PRO A 318 -14.63 -6.03 -5.37
C PRO A 318 -14.63 -6.37 -6.87
N HIS A 319 -15.78 -6.77 -7.40
CA HIS A 319 -15.88 -7.11 -8.83
C HIS A 319 -15.23 -6.01 -9.68
N THR A 320 -14.25 -6.40 -10.47
CA THR A 320 -13.45 -5.51 -11.30
C THR A 320 -13.45 -6.04 -12.73
N GLU A 321 -13.64 -5.16 -13.69
CA GLU A 321 -13.60 -5.48 -15.12
C GLU A 321 -12.79 -4.43 -15.88
N ILE A 322 -12.18 -4.86 -17.00
CA ILE A 322 -11.51 -3.94 -17.92
C ILE A 322 -12.59 -3.20 -18.70
N VAL A 323 -12.47 -1.87 -18.77
CA VAL A 323 -13.43 -1.06 -19.54
C VAL A 323 -13.28 -1.35 -21.02
N ASP A 324 -14.39 -1.77 -21.63
CA ASP A 324 -14.49 -2.01 -23.07
C ASP A 324 -15.60 -1.09 -23.64
N ARG A 325 -15.32 -0.47 -24.80
CA ARG A 325 -16.29 0.35 -25.51
C ARG A 325 -17.54 -0.43 -25.92
N ALA A 326 -17.42 -1.73 -26.18
CA ALA A 326 -18.55 -2.59 -26.49
C ALA A 326 -19.54 -2.73 -25.31
N ALA A 327 -19.07 -2.56 -24.07
CA ALA A 327 -19.88 -2.60 -22.85
C ALA A 327 -20.35 -1.22 -22.36
N ALA A 328 -20.19 -0.15 -23.17
CA ALA A 328 -20.38 1.23 -22.73
C ALA A 328 -21.78 1.51 -22.14
N ASP A 329 -22.85 1.02 -22.77
CA ASP A 329 -24.23 1.24 -22.29
C ASP A 329 -24.51 0.54 -20.96
N GLU A 330 -23.96 -0.67 -20.80
CA GLU A 330 -24.04 -1.45 -19.57
C GLU A 330 -23.30 -0.74 -18.43
N LEU A 331 -22.05 -0.35 -18.67
CA LEU A 331 -21.22 0.39 -17.72
C LEU A 331 -21.87 1.72 -17.32
N TRP A 332 -22.44 2.44 -18.28
CA TRP A 332 -23.14 3.69 -17.98
C TRP A 332 -24.39 3.47 -17.12
N ARG A 333 -25.16 2.41 -17.38
CA ARG A 333 -26.40 2.11 -16.64
C ARG A 333 -26.10 1.84 -15.16
N ARG A 334 -25.08 1.03 -14.86
CA ARG A 334 -24.68 0.67 -13.49
C ARG A 334 -23.55 1.53 -12.91
N ARG A 335 -23.15 2.63 -13.59
CA ARG A 335 -22.01 3.45 -13.18
C ARG A 335 -22.04 3.92 -11.73
N LYS A 336 -23.23 4.15 -11.14
CA LYS A 336 -23.36 4.64 -9.76
C LYS A 336 -22.75 3.69 -8.72
N ASP A 337 -22.65 2.42 -9.05
CA ASP A 337 -22.11 1.36 -8.21
C ASP A 337 -20.64 1.08 -8.52
N LEU A 338 -20.05 1.85 -9.45
CA LEU A 338 -18.69 1.64 -9.95
C LEU A 338 -17.75 2.80 -9.63
N PHE A 339 -16.48 2.45 -9.49
CA PHE A 339 -15.35 3.35 -9.42
C PHE A 339 -14.44 3.09 -10.63
N PHE A 340 -14.17 4.11 -11.44
CA PHE A 340 -13.35 3.99 -12.64
C PHE A 340 -11.92 4.45 -12.33
N LYS A 341 -10.93 3.60 -12.62
CA LYS A 341 -9.52 3.85 -12.33
C LYS A 341 -8.69 3.69 -13.60
N PRO A 342 -7.80 4.64 -13.94
CA PRO A 342 -6.88 4.45 -15.05
C PRO A 342 -5.92 3.28 -14.73
N VAL A 343 -5.59 2.47 -15.73
CA VAL A 343 -4.73 1.28 -15.55
C VAL A 343 -3.37 1.66 -14.96
N ASP A 344 -2.75 2.71 -15.49
CA ASP A 344 -1.41 3.15 -15.12
C ASP A 344 -1.44 4.38 -14.18
N GLY A 345 -2.56 4.65 -13.50
CA GLY A 345 -2.73 5.83 -12.63
C GLY A 345 -2.24 5.62 -11.20
N TYR A 346 -1.88 6.70 -10.54
CA TYR A 346 -1.44 6.76 -9.14
C TYR A 346 -2.09 7.93 -8.39
N GLY A 347 -2.09 7.88 -7.05
CA GLY A 347 -2.51 9.01 -6.19
C GLY A 347 -3.94 9.50 -6.46
N SER A 348 -4.84 8.63 -6.89
CA SER A 348 -6.22 8.96 -7.26
C SER A 348 -6.36 9.95 -8.43
N LYS A 349 -5.29 10.26 -9.16
CA LYS A 349 -5.36 11.09 -10.37
C LYS A 349 -6.20 10.39 -11.42
N ALA A 350 -7.12 11.14 -12.06
CA ALA A 350 -8.04 10.63 -13.08
C ALA A 350 -8.87 9.38 -12.64
N ALA A 351 -9.09 9.21 -11.34
CA ALA A 351 -9.97 8.19 -10.79
C ALA A 351 -11.34 8.81 -10.49
N TYR A 352 -12.41 8.16 -10.94
CA TYR A 352 -13.74 8.73 -10.92
C TYR A 352 -14.76 7.81 -10.26
N ARG A 353 -15.49 8.34 -9.28
CA ARG A 353 -16.69 7.69 -8.77
C ARG A 353 -17.82 7.87 -9.77
N GLY A 354 -18.46 6.78 -10.16
CA GLY A 354 -19.38 6.79 -11.28
C GLY A 354 -20.68 7.57 -11.06
N ASP A 355 -21.10 7.81 -9.81
CA ASP A 355 -22.24 8.69 -9.47
C ASP A 355 -21.98 10.18 -9.78
N LYS A 356 -20.72 10.56 -9.98
CA LYS A 356 -20.28 11.93 -10.31
C LYS A 356 -19.85 12.09 -11.77
N LEU A 357 -19.94 11.02 -12.58
CA LEU A 357 -19.52 11.07 -13.98
C LEU A 357 -20.44 11.93 -14.84
N THR A 358 -19.83 12.81 -15.63
CA THR A 358 -20.46 13.42 -16.79
C THR A 358 -20.31 12.50 -18.01
N ARG A 359 -21.13 12.72 -19.06
CA ARG A 359 -21.00 12.01 -20.34
C ARG A 359 -19.62 12.23 -20.97
N ALA A 360 -19.11 13.46 -20.96
CA ALA A 360 -17.80 13.79 -21.50
C ALA A 360 -16.66 13.04 -20.77
N THR A 361 -16.72 12.98 -19.43
CA THR A 361 -15.75 12.20 -18.65
C THR A 361 -15.86 10.72 -18.95
N PHE A 362 -17.06 10.19 -19.16
CA PHE A 362 -17.25 8.78 -19.49
C PHE A 362 -16.70 8.46 -20.89
N GLU A 363 -16.90 9.32 -21.90
CA GLU A 363 -16.27 9.15 -23.21
C GLU A 363 -14.74 9.18 -23.13
N HIS A 364 -14.17 10.03 -22.26
CA HIS A 364 -12.73 9.99 -21.98
C HIS A 364 -12.29 8.63 -21.41
N ILE A 365 -13.04 8.07 -20.45
CA ILE A 365 -12.76 6.74 -19.87
C ILE A 365 -12.79 5.67 -20.97
N LEU A 366 -13.79 5.69 -21.86
CA LEU A 366 -13.92 4.74 -22.97
C LEU A 366 -12.82 4.88 -24.04
N ALA A 367 -12.18 6.03 -24.13
CA ALA A 367 -11.09 6.30 -25.09
C ALA A 367 -9.71 5.90 -24.53
N HIS A 368 -9.59 5.62 -23.25
CA HIS A 368 -8.33 5.33 -22.55
C HIS A 368 -8.41 3.98 -21.82
N ARG A 369 -7.27 3.53 -21.29
CA ARG A 369 -7.16 2.26 -20.55
C ARG A 369 -7.66 2.44 -19.11
N TYR A 370 -8.83 1.91 -18.81
CA TYR A 370 -9.46 1.96 -17.50
C TYR A 370 -9.93 0.59 -17.03
N VAL A 371 -10.09 0.46 -15.72
CA VAL A 371 -10.86 -0.60 -15.08
C VAL A 371 -12.07 0.02 -14.38
N ALA A 372 -13.18 -0.73 -14.36
CA ALA A 372 -14.37 -0.41 -13.59
C ALA A 372 -14.47 -1.40 -12.42
N GLN A 373 -14.42 -0.89 -11.19
CA GLN A 373 -14.44 -1.68 -9.97
C GLN A 373 -15.70 -1.37 -9.17
N ALA A 374 -16.38 -2.39 -8.65
CA ALA A 374 -17.49 -2.21 -7.74
C ALA A 374 -17.04 -1.42 -6.49
N ILE A 375 -17.92 -0.53 -6.01
CA ILE A 375 -17.59 0.32 -4.85
C ILE A 375 -17.58 -0.54 -3.58
N ALA A 376 -16.40 -0.67 -2.96
CA ALA A 376 -16.25 -1.26 -1.64
C ALA A 376 -16.57 -0.22 -0.55
N PRO A 377 -17.48 -0.51 0.39
CA PRO A 377 -17.80 0.41 1.48
C PRO A 377 -16.61 0.59 2.42
N THR A 378 -16.36 1.84 2.84
CA THR A 378 -15.33 2.16 3.84
C THR A 378 -15.89 2.03 5.25
N SER A 379 -15.04 1.64 6.21
CA SER A 379 -15.31 1.88 7.63
C SER A 379 -15.08 3.36 7.98
N THR A 380 -15.42 3.73 9.21
CA THR A 380 -15.24 5.09 9.72
C THR A 380 -14.54 5.09 11.08
N ARG A 381 -13.81 6.15 11.36
CA ARG A 381 -13.22 6.47 12.66
C ARG A 381 -13.73 7.83 13.13
N ARG A 382 -14.33 7.88 14.31
CA ARG A 382 -14.71 9.14 14.95
C ARG A 382 -13.49 9.81 15.55
N VAL A 383 -13.17 11.00 15.09
CA VAL A 383 -12.08 11.82 15.58
C VAL A 383 -12.66 13.05 16.27
N VAL A 384 -12.14 13.40 17.43
CA VAL A 384 -12.52 14.62 18.17
C VAL A 384 -11.41 15.65 17.96
N ALA A 385 -11.77 16.79 17.39
CA ALA A 385 -10.90 17.95 17.21
C ALA A 385 -11.48 19.16 17.95
N ALA A 386 -10.78 20.27 17.98
CA ALA A 386 -11.22 21.49 18.68
C ALA A 386 -12.57 22.02 18.17
N ASP A 387 -12.90 21.77 16.90
CA ASP A 387 -14.14 22.17 16.22
C ASP A 387 -15.27 21.13 16.34
N GLY A 388 -15.04 20.04 17.07
CA GLY A 388 -16.04 19.00 17.36
C GLY A 388 -15.67 17.60 16.87
N ALA A 389 -16.62 16.67 17.02
CA ALA A 389 -16.46 15.28 16.60
C ALA A 389 -16.83 15.11 15.13
N THR A 390 -16.03 14.31 14.42
CA THR A 390 -16.19 14.04 12.99
C THR A 390 -15.90 12.59 12.66
N ASP A 391 -16.71 11.98 11.80
CA ASP A 391 -16.46 10.66 11.28
C ASP A 391 -15.63 10.76 9.99
N LEU A 392 -14.41 10.23 10.04
CA LEU A 392 -13.51 10.14 8.89
C LEU A 392 -13.59 8.74 8.28
N ARG A 393 -13.47 8.65 6.96
CA ARG A 393 -13.33 7.38 6.24
C ARG A 393 -11.98 6.77 6.52
N VAL A 394 -11.94 5.44 6.52
CA VAL A 394 -10.75 4.65 6.81
C VAL A 394 -10.42 3.76 5.62
N ASP A 395 -9.19 3.86 5.13
CA ASP A 395 -8.52 2.83 4.34
C ASP A 395 -7.50 2.14 5.23
N ILE A 396 -7.41 0.83 5.18
CA ILE A 396 -6.32 0.06 5.83
C ILE A 396 -5.31 -0.33 4.76
N ARG A 397 -4.04 -0.09 5.02
CA ARG A 397 -2.93 -0.55 4.20
C ARG A 397 -2.12 -1.61 4.95
N ASN A 398 -2.04 -2.80 4.35
CA ASN A 398 -1.06 -3.80 4.76
C ASN A 398 0.23 -3.56 3.97
N TYR A 399 1.35 -3.31 4.67
CA TYR A 399 2.67 -3.34 4.09
C TYR A 399 3.19 -4.78 4.16
N VAL A 400 3.37 -5.39 3.00
CA VAL A 400 3.69 -6.82 2.88
C VAL A 400 5.04 -7.00 2.20
N SER A 401 5.91 -7.83 2.76
CA SER A 401 7.16 -8.27 2.15
C SER A 401 7.25 -9.78 2.18
N GLY A 402 7.36 -10.41 1.01
CA GLY A 402 7.22 -11.85 0.94
C GLY A 402 5.85 -12.30 1.46
N ASP A 403 5.86 -13.23 2.41
CA ASP A 403 4.65 -13.77 3.03
C ASP A 403 4.31 -13.08 4.37
N GLU A 404 5.05 -12.03 4.75
CA GLU A 404 4.90 -11.35 6.04
C GLU A 404 4.20 -10.00 5.86
N THR A 405 3.19 -9.73 6.68
CA THR A 405 2.68 -8.37 6.89
C THR A 405 3.58 -7.65 7.88
N LEU A 406 4.41 -6.75 7.37
CA LEU A 406 5.34 -5.95 8.16
C LEU A 406 4.63 -5.00 9.13
N LEU A 407 3.63 -4.30 8.62
CA LEU A 407 2.87 -3.30 9.37
C LEU A 407 1.49 -3.12 8.74
N ARG A 408 0.47 -2.89 9.58
CA ARG A 408 -0.81 -2.33 9.16
C ARG A 408 -0.90 -0.88 9.57
N ALA A 409 -1.36 -0.04 8.66
CA ALA A 409 -1.61 1.36 8.94
C ALA A 409 -2.94 1.79 8.32
N ALA A 410 -3.51 2.84 8.86
CA ALA A 410 -4.72 3.44 8.33
C ALA A 410 -4.44 4.80 7.70
N ARG A 411 -5.32 5.22 6.80
CA ARG A 411 -5.42 6.59 6.32
C ARG A 411 -6.81 7.11 6.61
N LEU A 412 -6.87 8.21 7.34
CA LEU A 412 -8.11 8.88 7.72
C LEU A 412 -8.36 10.08 6.80
N TYR A 413 -9.53 10.13 6.17
CA TYR A 413 -9.82 11.19 5.19
C TYR A 413 -11.30 11.50 5.05
N ARG A 414 -11.60 12.64 4.43
CA ARG A 414 -12.93 13.00 3.91
C ARG A 414 -12.89 13.05 2.38
N GLY A 415 -14.03 12.81 1.76
CA GLY A 415 -14.17 12.89 0.31
C GLY A 415 -14.29 11.52 -0.35
N GLN A 416 -14.04 11.48 -1.66
CA GLN A 416 -14.22 10.27 -2.47
C GLN A 416 -12.96 9.38 -2.49
N THR A 417 -11.81 10.00 -2.31
CA THR A 417 -10.49 9.35 -2.36
C THR A 417 -9.63 9.80 -1.19
N THR A 418 -8.67 8.97 -0.82
CA THR A 418 -7.68 9.23 0.22
C THR A 418 -6.91 10.51 -0.09
N ASN A 419 -6.75 11.37 0.92
CA ASN A 419 -5.99 12.61 0.82
C ASN A 419 -5.42 13.00 2.19
N PHE A 420 -4.37 13.83 2.18
CA PHE A 420 -3.72 14.38 3.38
C PHE A 420 -4.13 15.84 3.68
N ARG A 421 -5.24 16.31 3.10
CA ARG A 421 -5.75 17.70 3.28
C ARG A 421 -6.93 17.76 4.25
N THR A 422 -7.37 16.63 4.75
CA THR A 422 -8.51 16.53 5.67
C THR A 422 -8.08 16.94 7.07
N PRO A 423 -8.69 17.95 7.71
CA PRO A 423 -8.44 18.28 9.10
C PRO A 423 -8.68 17.06 10.01
N GLY A 424 -7.70 16.75 10.87
CA GLY A 424 -7.72 15.56 11.73
C GLY A 424 -7.49 14.23 11.02
N GLY A 425 -7.33 14.25 9.68
CA GLY A 425 -6.97 13.09 8.88
C GLY A 425 -5.47 12.87 8.81
N GLY A 426 -5.04 11.94 7.93
CA GLY A 426 -3.64 11.56 7.75
C GLY A 426 -3.40 10.08 8.03
N PHE A 427 -2.14 9.69 8.19
CA PHE A 427 -1.76 8.36 8.64
C PHE A 427 -2.18 8.13 10.10
N ALA A 428 -2.64 6.94 10.39
CA ALA A 428 -3.00 6.52 11.74
C ALA A 428 -2.50 5.09 11.99
N PRO A 429 -1.90 4.81 13.16
CA PRO A 429 -1.58 3.44 13.55
C PRO A 429 -2.83 2.57 13.60
N VAL A 430 -2.68 1.29 13.27
CA VAL A 430 -3.71 0.27 13.42
C VAL A 430 -3.43 -0.58 14.64
N LEU A 431 -4.47 -0.81 15.42
CA LEU A 431 -4.46 -1.68 16.59
C LEU A 431 -5.34 -2.89 16.31
N THR A 432 -4.72 -4.06 16.13
CA THR A 432 -5.45 -5.31 16.01
C THR A 432 -5.84 -5.77 17.41
N LEU A 433 -7.14 -5.97 17.63
CA LEU A 433 -7.66 -6.46 18.89
C LEU A 433 -7.22 -7.91 19.12
N ARG A 434 -7.15 -8.34 20.38
CA ARG A 434 -6.90 -9.74 20.73
C ARG A 434 -8.24 -10.51 20.75
N LYS A 435 -8.17 -11.80 20.41
CA LYS A 435 -9.31 -12.72 20.56
C LYS A 435 -9.64 -12.94 22.02
#